data_a42ccdd50b0623cc6308a3b7888fd4db
#
_entry.id   a42ccdd50b0623cc6308a3b7888fd4db
#
_cell.length_a   1.000
_cell.length_b   1.000
_cell.length_c   1.000
_cell.angle_alpha   90.00
_cell.angle_beta   90.00
_cell.angle_gamma   90.00
#
_symmetry.space_group_name_H-M   'P 1'
#
loop_
_entity.id
_entity.type
_entity.pdbx_description
1 polymer ?
#
loop_
_entity_poly.entity_id
_entity_poly.type
_entity_poly.pdbx_seq_one_letter_code
_entity_poly.pdbx_strand_id
1 'polypeptide(L)'
;THDYVEPMVEKFDALLQPYGFSWHLRDVFPRVLVAGQSAGRLTEQGSHLLDEEGDLQQGIPFCPPEGDAGTGMAATNAVAPRTGNVSAGTSTFAMIVLERPLKKLHREIDMVATPTGAPCAMSHANNGTTDLNAWVRLFGEFASLMGIPASTGDLFTKLYTNSLQGDPDCGGLLPYGYYSGENITMINEGRPIFLRTTTS
;
A
#
# COMPACT_ATOMS: atom_id res chain seq x y z
N THR A 1 3.26 4.76 17.30
CA THR A 1 4.06 5.84 17.96
C THR A 1 3.41 7.18 17.65
N HIS A 2 3.39 8.07 18.64
CA HIS A 2 2.81 9.41 18.49
C HIS A 2 3.89 10.47 18.20
N ASP A 3 5.12 10.07 17.95
CA ASP A 3 6.25 10.90 17.59
C ASP A 3 7.36 10.09 16.90
N TYR A 4 8.39 10.77 16.44
CA TYR A 4 9.60 10.17 15.90
C TYR A 4 10.32 9.31 16.95
N VAL A 5 11.04 8.30 16.48
CA VAL A 5 11.83 7.42 17.35
C VAL A 5 13.13 8.12 17.72
N GLU A 6 13.23 8.68 18.93
CA GLU A 6 14.34 9.52 19.36
C GLU A 6 15.73 8.93 19.12
N PRO A 7 16.02 7.66 19.44
CA PRO A 7 17.33 7.08 19.11
C PRO A 7 17.69 7.07 17.63
N MET A 8 16.69 7.10 16.73
CA MET A 8 16.93 7.19 15.28
C MET A 8 17.23 8.63 14.86
N VAL A 9 16.54 9.61 15.47
CA VAL A 9 16.81 11.03 15.27
C VAL A 9 18.23 11.38 15.71
N GLU A 10 18.60 11.01 16.93
CA GLU A 10 19.96 11.21 17.47
C GLU A 10 21.04 10.58 16.59
N LYS A 11 20.80 9.35 16.13
CA LYS A 11 21.74 8.65 15.25
C LYS A 11 21.89 9.35 13.90
N PHE A 12 20.83 9.86 13.34
CA PHE A 12 20.86 10.60 12.07
C PHE A 12 21.61 11.94 12.25
N ASP A 13 21.31 12.69 13.32
CA ASP A 13 22.00 13.94 13.61
C ASP A 13 23.51 13.72 13.82
N ALA A 14 23.89 12.64 14.51
CA ALA A 14 25.29 12.26 14.65
C ALA A 14 25.98 11.95 13.30
N LEU A 15 25.28 11.32 12.35
CA LEU A 15 25.80 11.07 11.00
C LEU A 15 25.98 12.38 10.20
N LEU A 16 25.22 13.41 10.49
CA LEU A 16 25.30 14.70 9.83
C LEU A 16 26.38 15.63 10.39
N GLN A 17 26.84 15.39 11.62
CA GLN A 17 27.87 16.25 12.27
C GLN A 17 29.10 16.55 11.38
N PRO A 18 29.71 15.57 10.66
CA PRO A 18 30.88 15.84 9.83
C PRO A 18 30.62 16.79 8.65
N TYR A 19 29.36 16.98 8.27
CA TYR A 19 28.97 17.84 7.15
C TYR A 19 28.73 19.29 7.57
N GLY A 20 28.74 19.60 8.89
CA GLY A 20 28.65 20.99 9.39
C GLY A 20 27.29 21.67 9.18
N PHE A 21 26.21 20.92 9.08
CA PHE A 21 24.88 21.52 9.01
C PHE A 21 24.53 22.21 10.34
N SER A 22 23.86 23.37 10.23
CA SER A 22 23.42 24.17 11.38
C SER A 22 22.05 23.78 11.92
N TRP A 23 21.41 22.78 11.33
CA TRP A 23 20.07 22.29 11.69
C TRP A 23 20.13 20.83 12.13
N HIS A 24 19.18 20.43 12.95
CA HIS A 24 18.93 19.07 13.36
C HIS A 24 17.69 18.50 12.65
N LEU A 25 17.56 17.19 12.64
CA LEU A 25 16.43 16.52 11.96
C LEU A 25 15.07 17.04 12.47
N ARG A 26 14.96 17.33 13.75
CA ARG A 26 13.75 17.89 14.36
C ARG A 26 13.39 19.28 13.87
N ASP A 27 14.35 20.06 13.40
CA ASP A 27 14.11 21.44 12.92
C ASP A 27 13.45 21.42 11.52
N VAL A 28 13.67 20.36 10.75
CA VAL A 28 13.18 20.23 9.36
C VAL A 28 11.97 19.31 9.21
N PHE A 29 11.74 18.43 10.18
CA PHE A 29 10.61 17.53 10.15
C PHE A 29 9.33 18.18 10.71
N PRO A 30 8.17 17.90 10.09
CA PRO A 30 6.91 18.39 10.60
C PRO A 30 6.55 17.73 11.93
N ARG A 31 5.67 18.37 12.70
CA ARG A 31 5.08 17.74 13.89
C ARG A 31 4.25 16.52 13.50
N VAL A 32 4.43 15.42 14.20
CA VAL A 32 3.61 14.20 14.03
C VAL A 32 2.22 14.45 14.58
N LEU A 33 1.22 14.13 13.81
CA LEU A 33 -0.19 14.18 14.19
C LEU A 33 -0.83 12.82 13.93
N VAL A 34 -1.86 12.49 14.69
CA VAL A 34 -2.68 11.29 14.47
C VAL A 34 -4.11 11.68 14.11
N ALA A 35 -4.85 10.74 13.55
CA ALA A 35 -6.24 10.96 13.18
C ALA A 35 -7.07 11.53 14.35
N GLY A 36 -7.92 12.50 14.03
CA GLY A 36 -8.73 13.24 15.01
C GLY A 36 -8.05 14.49 15.58
N GLN A 37 -6.75 14.69 15.37
CA GLN A 37 -6.07 15.94 15.72
C GLN A 37 -6.27 16.99 14.62
N SER A 38 -6.10 18.26 14.97
CA SER A 38 -6.19 19.36 14.00
C SER A 38 -4.83 19.58 13.33
N ALA A 39 -4.79 19.54 12.01
CA ALA A 39 -3.63 19.95 11.22
C ALA A 39 -3.61 21.45 10.87
N GLY A 40 -4.65 22.17 11.24
CA GLY A 40 -4.78 23.59 10.94
C GLY A 40 -6.14 23.92 10.30
N ARG A 41 -6.18 25.04 9.64
CA ARG A 41 -7.38 25.52 8.92
C ARG A 41 -6.99 26.05 7.54
N LEU A 42 -7.91 25.93 6.60
CA LEU A 42 -7.74 26.49 5.26
C LEU A 42 -7.56 28.01 5.34
N THR A 43 -6.47 28.50 4.78
CA THR A 43 -6.20 29.94 4.68
C THR A 43 -7.01 30.56 3.53
N GLU A 44 -7.17 31.87 3.53
CA GLU A 44 -7.77 32.61 2.42
C GLU A 44 -7.00 32.35 1.11
N GLN A 45 -5.68 32.42 1.15
CA GLN A 45 -4.84 32.14 -0.01
C GLN A 45 -5.02 30.69 -0.48
N GLY A 46 -5.14 29.73 0.45
CA GLY A 46 -5.36 28.33 0.14
C GLY A 46 -6.74 28.09 -0.50
N SER A 47 -7.79 28.78 -0.04
CA SER A 47 -9.11 28.65 -0.65
C SER A 47 -9.13 29.13 -2.10
N HIS A 48 -8.52 30.28 -2.39
CA HIS A 48 -8.40 30.78 -3.77
C HIS A 48 -7.52 29.90 -4.67
N LEU A 49 -6.48 29.25 -4.12
CA LEU A 49 -5.63 28.34 -4.89
C LEU A 49 -6.37 27.06 -5.29
N LEU A 50 -7.24 26.56 -4.43
CA LEU A 50 -7.97 25.31 -4.66
C LEU A 50 -9.27 25.50 -5.43
N ASP A 51 -9.83 26.69 -5.35
CA ASP A 51 -11.11 27.03 -5.95
C ASP A 51 -11.12 28.49 -6.42
N GLU A 52 -10.95 28.70 -7.72
CA GLU A 52 -10.94 30.03 -8.35
C GLU A 52 -12.33 30.65 -8.37
N GLU A 53 -13.41 29.85 -8.32
CA GLU A 53 -14.79 30.34 -8.35
C GLU A 53 -15.24 30.93 -7.01
N GLY A 54 -14.53 30.57 -5.92
CA GLY A 54 -14.71 31.19 -4.60
C GLY A 54 -15.82 30.54 -3.73
N ASP A 55 -16.26 29.35 -4.07
CA ASP A 55 -17.24 28.60 -3.26
C ASP A 55 -16.60 28.03 -2.00
N LEU A 56 -15.30 27.71 -2.04
CA LEU A 56 -14.55 27.14 -0.95
C LEU A 56 -14.16 28.21 0.09
N GLN A 57 -14.77 28.12 1.26
CA GLN A 57 -14.57 29.12 2.32
C GLN A 57 -13.30 28.88 3.12
N GLN A 58 -12.63 29.98 3.52
CA GLN A 58 -11.54 29.91 4.49
C GLN A 58 -12.00 29.40 5.86
N GLY A 59 -11.09 28.91 6.65
CA GLY A 59 -11.35 28.46 8.02
C GLY A 59 -11.85 27.02 8.15
N ILE A 60 -12.06 26.31 7.04
CA ILE A 60 -12.36 24.88 7.05
C ILE A 60 -11.24 24.12 7.77
N PRO A 61 -11.56 23.27 8.77
CA PRO A 61 -10.54 22.51 9.49
C PRO A 61 -9.92 21.43 8.61
N PHE A 62 -8.59 21.27 8.70
CA PHE A 62 -7.87 20.17 8.08
C PHE A 62 -7.63 19.04 9.10
N CYS A 63 -7.87 17.81 8.68
CA CYS A 63 -7.33 16.63 9.33
C CYS A 63 -5.84 16.46 8.96
N PRO A 64 -5.06 15.69 9.73
CA PRO A 64 -3.73 15.29 9.33
C PRO A 64 -3.77 14.56 7.96
N PRO A 65 -2.81 14.84 7.07
CA PRO A 65 -2.72 14.10 5.81
C PRO A 65 -2.44 12.62 6.10
N GLU A 66 -3.10 11.75 5.34
CA GLU A 66 -2.96 10.31 5.45
C GLU A 66 -2.68 9.72 4.08
N GLY A 67 -1.88 8.66 4.02
CA GLY A 67 -1.64 7.89 2.80
C GLY A 67 -2.79 6.93 2.49
N ASP A 68 -2.77 6.35 1.29
CA ASP A 68 -3.76 5.38 0.82
C ASP A 68 -3.87 4.14 1.73
N ALA A 69 -2.73 3.67 2.26
CA ALA A 69 -2.68 2.54 3.18
C ALA A 69 -3.46 2.81 4.48
N GLY A 70 -3.20 3.94 5.13
CA GLY A 70 -3.90 4.33 6.36
C GLY A 70 -5.37 4.64 6.11
N THR A 71 -5.67 5.31 5.00
CA THR A 71 -7.07 5.56 4.58
C THR A 71 -7.81 4.23 4.33
N GLY A 72 -7.16 3.26 3.69
CA GLY A 72 -7.71 1.91 3.49
C GLY A 72 -7.99 1.18 4.81
N MET A 73 -7.11 1.31 5.81
CA MET A 73 -7.35 0.77 7.15
C MET A 73 -8.57 1.41 7.82
N ALA A 74 -8.72 2.72 7.70
CA ALA A 74 -9.89 3.43 8.24
C ALA A 74 -11.18 2.99 7.52
N ALA A 75 -11.16 2.92 6.19
CA ALA A 75 -12.31 2.53 5.37
C ALA A 75 -12.79 1.10 5.65
N THR A 76 -11.87 0.19 6.00
CA THR A 76 -12.18 -1.21 6.34
C THR A 76 -12.38 -1.46 7.84
N ASN A 77 -12.35 -0.40 8.64
CA ASN A 77 -12.40 -0.47 10.11
C ASN A 77 -11.31 -1.39 10.72
N ALA A 78 -10.12 -1.39 10.12
CA ALA A 78 -9.00 -2.26 10.48
C ALA A 78 -7.91 -1.50 11.27
N VAL A 79 -8.30 -0.66 12.23
CA VAL A 79 -7.39 0.18 13.03
C VAL A 79 -7.18 -0.32 14.46
N ALA A 80 -7.98 -1.28 14.92
CA ALA A 80 -7.86 -1.88 16.25
C ALA A 80 -6.79 -2.99 16.27
N PRO A 81 -6.15 -3.25 17.42
CA PRO A 81 -5.25 -4.39 17.56
C PRO A 81 -5.88 -5.71 17.12
N ARG A 82 -5.11 -6.55 16.43
CA ARG A 82 -5.52 -7.85 15.84
C ARG A 82 -6.52 -7.73 14.69
N THR A 83 -6.74 -6.55 14.18
CA THR A 83 -7.41 -6.35 12.89
C THR A 83 -6.39 -6.08 11.80
N GLY A 84 -6.81 -6.21 10.56
CA GLY A 84 -5.96 -5.93 9.42
C GLY A 84 -6.75 -5.81 8.14
N ASN A 85 -6.09 -5.34 7.10
CA ASN A 85 -6.65 -5.27 5.76
C ASN A 85 -5.62 -5.69 4.71
N VAL A 86 -6.12 -6.01 3.54
CA VAL A 86 -5.31 -6.23 2.35
C VAL A 86 -5.73 -5.20 1.31
N SER A 87 -4.76 -4.46 0.80
CA SER A 87 -4.94 -3.56 -0.33
C SER A 87 -4.37 -4.25 -1.57
N ALA A 88 -5.22 -4.43 -2.57
CA ALA A 88 -4.87 -5.06 -3.84
C ALA A 88 -5.00 -4.02 -4.97
N GLY A 89 -3.90 -3.34 -5.26
CA GLY A 89 -3.76 -2.39 -6.35
C GLY A 89 -2.68 -2.84 -7.33
N THR A 90 -1.96 -1.91 -7.92
CA THR A 90 -0.77 -2.19 -8.73
C THR A 90 0.23 -3.03 -7.94
N SER A 91 0.49 -2.63 -6.69
CA SER A 91 1.11 -3.46 -5.66
C SER A 91 0.04 -4.07 -4.76
N THR A 92 0.41 -5.10 -4.01
CA THR A 92 -0.43 -5.70 -2.98
C THR A 92 0.27 -5.58 -1.64
N PHE A 93 -0.43 -5.10 -0.61
CA PHE A 93 0.11 -5.10 0.74
C PHE A 93 -0.94 -5.56 1.76
N ALA A 94 -0.46 -6.32 2.74
CA ALA A 94 -1.25 -6.78 3.87
C ALA A 94 -0.76 -6.06 5.14
N MET A 95 -1.68 -5.52 5.91
CA MET A 95 -1.42 -4.77 7.12
C MET A 95 -2.13 -5.42 8.30
N ILE A 96 -1.44 -5.57 9.43
CA ILE A 96 -1.98 -6.12 10.68
C ILE A 96 -1.57 -5.22 11.83
N VAL A 97 -2.56 -4.74 12.58
CA VAL A 97 -2.33 -3.93 13.79
C VAL A 97 -1.84 -4.83 14.92
N LEU A 98 -0.69 -4.50 15.47
CA LEU A 98 -0.02 -5.30 16.48
C LEU A 98 -0.48 -4.91 17.88
N GLU A 99 -0.63 -5.92 18.77
CA GLU A 99 -0.84 -5.71 20.21
C GLU A 99 0.46 -5.29 20.93
N ARG A 100 1.59 -5.68 20.39
CA ARG A 100 2.93 -5.42 20.93
C ARG A 100 3.96 -5.40 19.80
N PRO A 101 5.10 -4.71 19.97
CA PRO A 101 6.17 -4.69 18.97
C PRO A 101 6.67 -6.10 18.62
N LEU A 102 7.18 -6.26 17.40
CA LEU A 102 7.84 -7.49 16.98
C LEU A 102 9.06 -7.76 17.86
N LYS A 103 9.30 -9.05 18.17
CA LYS A 103 10.42 -9.47 19.02
C LYS A 103 11.78 -9.39 18.31
N LYS A 104 11.79 -9.43 16.99
CA LYS A 104 12.98 -9.37 16.15
C LYS A 104 12.67 -8.69 14.82
N LEU A 105 13.73 -8.26 14.12
CA LEU A 105 13.63 -7.73 12.79
C LEU A 105 13.27 -8.86 11.80
N HIS A 106 12.33 -8.54 10.91
CA HIS A 106 11.97 -9.35 9.75
C HIS A 106 12.14 -8.46 8.51
N ARG A 107 12.92 -8.91 7.53
CA ARG A 107 13.20 -8.12 6.32
C ARG A 107 11.98 -7.97 5.41
N GLU A 108 11.09 -8.94 5.48
CA GLU A 108 9.85 -9.03 4.72
C GLU A 108 8.68 -8.22 5.35
N ILE A 109 8.93 -7.55 6.48
CA ILE A 109 7.92 -6.80 7.21
C ILE A 109 8.41 -5.37 7.46
N ASP A 110 7.65 -4.41 6.97
CA ASP A 110 7.81 -3.01 7.30
C ASP A 110 6.98 -2.65 8.53
N MET A 111 7.60 -1.91 9.45
CA MET A 111 6.90 -1.41 10.61
C MET A 111 6.38 0.00 10.34
N VAL A 112 5.08 0.13 10.27
CA VAL A 112 4.37 1.40 10.05
C VAL A 112 3.45 1.71 11.22
N ALA A 113 2.78 2.86 11.18
CA ALA A 113 1.77 3.23 12.15
C ALA A 113 0.39 3.26 11.51
N THR A 114 -0.63 2.90 12.28
CA THR A 114 -2.02 3.17 11.89
C THR A 114 -2.32 4.67 11.94
N PRO A 115 -3.42 5.14 11.34
CA PRO A 115 -3.86 6.54 11.49
C PRO A 115 -3.99 6.99 12.94
N THR A 116 -4.25 6.07 13.87
CA THR A 116 -4.35 6.35 15.31
C THR A 116 -3.01 6.24 16.06
N GLY A 117 -1.91 5.95 15.36
CA GLY A 117 -0.57 5.83 15.93
C GLY A 117 -0.21 4.46 16.53
N ALA A 118 -1.06 3.44 16.37
CA ALA A 118 -0.76 2.09 16.82
C ALA A 118 0.28 1.40 15.89
N PRO A 119 1.13 0.49 16.42
CA PRO A 119 2.09 -0.22 15.60
C PRO A 119 1.40 -1.18 14.65
N CYS A 120 1.79 -1.16 13.40
CA CYS A 120 1.25 -2.00 12.34
C CYS A 120 2.37 -2.68 11.58
N ALA A 121 2.25 -3.99 11.37
CA ALA A 121 3.12 -4.75 10.49
C ALA A 121 2.55 -4.74 9.08
N MET A 122 3.36 -4.38 8.10
CA MET A 122 3.00 -4.38 6.69
C MET A 122 3.92 -5.32 5.92
N SER A 123 3.33 -6.22 5.13
CA SER A 123 4.04 -6.97 4.10
C SER A 123 3.61 -6.44 2.74
N HIS A 124 4.57 -6.00 1.95
CA HIS A 124 4.34 -5.36 0.65
C HIS A 124 4.91 -6.21 -0.47
N ALA A 125 4.14 -6.41 -1.53
CA ALA A 125 4.57 -7.05 -2.77
C ALA A 125 4.39 -6.09 -3.95
N ASN A 126 5.40 -6.00 -4.80
CA ASN A 126 5.35 -5.15 -6.01
C ASN A 126 4.36 -5.67 -7.06
N ASN A 127 3.97 -6.93 -6.95
CA ASN A 127 3.12 -7.61 -7.90
C ASN A 127 1.69 -7.71 -7.37
N GLY A 128 0.76 -7.20 -8.16
CA GLY A 128 -0.66 -7.21 -7.88
C GLY A 128 -1.46 -7.22 -9.17
N THR A 129 -2.15 -6.15 -9.50
CA THR A 129 -2.98 -6.07 -10.71
C THR A 129 -2.20 -6.18 -12.01
N THR A 130 -0.88 -5.92 -12.02
CA THR A 130 -0.03 -6.13 -13.20
C THR A 130 -0.03 -7.59 -13.63
N ASP A 131 0.13 -8.51 -12.69
CA ASP A 131 0.11 -9.95 -12.95
C ASP A 131 -1.28 -10.37 -13.43
N LEU A 132 -2.34 -9.93 -12.75
CA LEU A 132 -3.73 -10.22 -13.14
C LEU A 132 -4.06 -9.68 -14.53
N ASN A 133 -3.65 -8.45 -14.83
CA ASN A 133 -3.83 -7.84 -16.15
C ASN A 133 -3.14 -8.64 -17.27
N ALA A 134 -1.96 -9.19 -17.01
CA ALA A 134 -1.25 -9.99 -17.98
C ALA A 134 -2.03 -11.27 -18.33
N TRP A 135 -2.57 -11.96 -17.34
CA TRP A 135 -3.41 -13.14 -17.54
C TRP A 135 -4.74 -12.83 -18.24
N VAL A 136 -5.45 -11.80 -17.77
CA VAL A 136 -6.72 -11.39 -18.38
C VAL A 136 -6.52 -10.99 -19.85
N ARG A 137 -5.40 -10.34 -20.18
CA ARG A 137 -5.05 -10.01 -21.56
C ARG A 137 -4.85 -11.25 -22.40
N LEU A 138 -4.13 -12.25 -21.90
CA LEU A 138 -3.93 -13.52 -22.60
C LEU A 138 -5.27 -14.22 -22.89
N PHE A 139 -6.18 -14.27 -21.92
CA PHE A 139 -7.52 -14.83 -22.14
C PHE A 139 -8.35 -13.97 -23.11
N GLY A 140 -8.17 -12.65 -23.10
CA GLY A 140 -8.78 -11.73 -24.05
C GLY A 140 -8.30 -11.96 -25.48
N GLU A 141 -7.03 -12.19 -25.70
CA GLU A 141 -6.45 -12.54 -27.00
C GLU A 141 -7.03 -13.87 -27.52
N PHE A 142 -7.15 -14.87 -26.64
CA PHE A 142 -7.78 -16.13 -27.00
C PHE A 142 -9.27 -15.97 -27.34
N ALA A 143 -10.02 -15.23 -26.53
CA ALA A 143 -11.43 -14.94 -26.80
C ALA A 143 -11.62 -14.25 -28.17
N SER A 144 -10.77 -13.27 -28.47
CA SER A 144 -10.76 -12.57 -29.76
C SER A 144 -10.47 -13.50 -30.91
N LEU A 145 -9.47 -14.39 -30.78
CA LEU A 145 -9.15 -15.40 -31.79
C LEU A 145 -10.34 -16.34 -32.08
N MET A 146 -11.12 -16.66 -31.06
CA MET A 146 -12.32 -17.49 -31.17
C MET A 146 -13.55 -16.72 -31.62
N GLY A 147 -13.42 -15.42 -31.93
CA GLY A 147 -14.55 -14.57 -32.35
C GLY A 147 -15.57 -14.29 -31.25
N ILE A 148 -15.16 -14.41 -29.98
CA ILE A 148 -16.02 -14.14 -28.81
C ILE A 148 -15.80 -12.68 -28.39
N PRO A 149 -16.79 -11.79 -28.56
CA PRO A 149 -16.66 -10.41 -28.10
C PRO A 149 -16.73 -10.39 -26.57
N ALA A 150 -15.67 -9.88 -25.92
CA ALA A 150 -15.62 -9.69 -24.49
C ALA A 150 -14.80 -8.44 -24.18
N SER A 151 -15.37 -7.54 -23.37
CA SER A 151 -14.59 -6.43 -22.81
C SER A 151 -13.65 -6.93 -21.72
N THR A 152 -12.59 -6.17 -21.43
CA THR A 152 -11.69 -6.48 -20.31
C THR A 152 -12.45 -6.58 -18.98
N GLY A 153 -13.43 -5.71 -18.74
CA GLY A 153 -14.28 -5.74 -17.54
C GLY A 153 -15.13 -7.00 -17.44
N ASP A 154 -15.71 -7.46 -18.57
CA ASP A 154 -16.47 -8.71 -18.62
C ASP A 154 -15.58 -9.92 -18.32
N LEU A 155 -14.36 -9.92 -18.86
CA LEU A 155 -13.39 -10.98 -18.61
C LEU A 155 -13.02 -11.04 -17.12
N PHE A 156 -12.69 -9.90 -16.50
CA PHE A 156 -12.41 -9.84 -15.06
C PHE A 156 -13.59 -10.38 -14.25
N THR A 157 -14.79 -9.88 -14.51
CA THR A 157 -16.00 -10.30 -13.79
C THR A 157 -16.23 -11.80 -13.89
N LYS A 158 -16.15 -12.35 -15.11
CA LYS A 158 -16.35 -13.78 -15.34
C LYS A 158 -15.28 -14.65 -14.71
N LEU A 159 -14.00 -14.28 -14.88
CA LEU A 159 -12.88 -15.03 -14.34
C LEU A 159 -12.90 -15.03 -12.80
N TYR A 160 -13.14 -13.89 -12.15
CA TYR A 160 -13.24 -13.81 -10.70
C TYR A 160 -14.46 -14.58 -10.16
N THR A 161 -15.62 -14.46 -10.80
CA THR A 161 -16.81 -15.21 -10.37
C THR A 161 -16.59 -16.70 -10.49
N ASN A 162 -15.96 -17.14 -11.62
CA ASN A 162 -15.69 -18.55 -11.82
C ASN A 162 -14.62 -19.11 -10.90
N SER A 163 -13.65 -18.29 -10.46
CA SER A 163 -12.59 -18.73 -9.54
C SER A 163 -13.14 -19.22 -8.20
N LEU A 164 -14.32 -18.74 -7.79
CA LEU A 164 -14.98 -19.20 -6.55
C LEU A 164 -15.45 -20.67 -6.61
N GLN A 165 -15.48 -21.26 -7.80
CA GLN A 165 -15.87 -22.67 -8.04
C GLN A 165 -14.63 -23.55 -8.30
N GLY A 166 -13.45 -22.97 -8.35
CA GLY A 166 -12.19 -23.68 -8.56
C GLY A 166 -11.69 -24.36 -7.28
N ASP A 167 -10.71 -25.23 -7.44
CA ASP A 167 -10.06 -25.87 -6.31
C ASP A 167 -9.31 -24.84 -5.46
N PRO A 168 -9.41 -24.90 -4.11
CA PRO A 168 -8.75 -23.92 -3.23
C PRO A 168 -7.22 -23.88 -3.37
N ASP A 169 -6.60 -24.98 -3.81
CA ASP A 169 -5.18 -25.07 -4.09
C ASP A 169 -4.83 -24.85 -5.57
N CYS A 170 -5.78 -24.29 -6.33
CA CYS A 170 -5.66 -24.09 -7.78
C CYS A 170 -5.32 -25.36 -8.57
N GLY A 171 -5.70 -26.54 -8.08
CA GLY A 171 -5.39 -27.84 -8.71
C GLY A 171 -3.89 -28.11 -8.78
N GLY A 172 -3.09 -27.58 -7.86
CA GLY A 172 -1.63 -27.71 -7.82
C GLY A 172 -0.88 -26.80 -8.80
N LEU A 173 -1.56 -25.84 -9.43
CA LEU A 173 -0.89 -24.80 -10.21
C LEU A 173 -0.08 -23.87 -9.30
N LEU A 174 1.17 -23.61 -9.65
CA LEU A 174 2.03 -22.69 -8.92
C LEU A 174 2.59 -21.60 -9.85
N PRO A 175 2.08 -20.38 -9.76
CA PRO A 175 2.61 -19.24 -10.50
C PRO A 175 3.77 -18.59 -9.75
N TYR A 176 4.85 -18.30 -10.46
CA TYR A 176 5.88 -17.35 -10.05
C TYR A 176 5.72 -16.11 -10.93
N GLY A 177 5.09 -15.07 -10.39
CA GLY A 177 4.82 -13.83 -11.11
C GLY A 177 6.09 -12.99 -11.29
N TYR A 178 6.28 -11.99 -10.43
CA TYR A 178 7.40 -11.07 -10.44
C TYR A 178 7.54 -10.22 -11.72
N TYR A 179 6.45 -9.95 -12.41
CA TYR A 179 6.48 -9.08 -13.59
C TYR A 179 7.11 -7.71 -13.32
N SER A 180 6.87 -7.16 -12.12
CA SER A 180 7.39 -5.86 -11.70
C SER A 180 8.66 -5.96 -10.83
N GLY A 181 9.33 -7.12 -10.84
CA GLY A 181 10.35 -7.43 -9.85
C GLY A 181 9.76 -7.60 -8.45
N GLU A 182 10.61 -7.84 -7.46
CA GLU A 182 10.19 -7.99 -6.07
C GLU A 182 11.32 -7.61 -5.11
N ASN A 183 11.13 -6.55 -4.34
CA ASN A 183 12.16 -6.05 -3.43
C ASN A 183 12.51 -7.05 -2.33
N ILE A 184 11.52 -7.78 -1.80
CA ILE A 184 11.72 -8.76 -0.73
C ILE A 184 12.65 -9.88 -1.18
N THR A 185 12.53 -10.31 -2.42
CA THR A 185 13.36 -11.39 -3.01
C THR A 185 14.57 -10.87 -3.79
N MET A 186 14.78 -9.54 -3.82
CA MET A 186 15.89 -8.88 -4.53
C MET A 186 15.91 -9.16 -6.04
N ILE A 187 14.73 -9.32 -6.63
CA ILE A 187 14.56 -9.53 -8.08
C ILE A 187 14.16 -8.19 -8.70
N ASN A 188 14.98 -7.67 -9.59
CA ASN A 188 14.73 -6.38 -10.26
C ASN A 188 13.68 -6.50 -11.38
N GLU A 189 13.71 -7.60 -12.13
CA GLU A 189 12.77 -7.90 -13.20
C GLU A 189 12.51 -9.40 -13.25
N GLY A 190 11.26 -9.81 -13.27
CA GLY A 190 10.87 -11.21 -13.30
C GLY A 190 10.46 -11.68 -14.69
N ARG A 191 10.71 -12.96 -14.94
CA ARG A 191 10.13 -13.71 -16.05
C ARG A 191 9.15 -14.71 -15.43
N PRO A 192 7.83 -14.54 -15.57
CA PRO A 192 6.88 -15.42 -14.93
C PRO A 192 7.04 -16.85 -15.40
N ILE A 193 6.99 -17.76 -14.44
CA ILE A 193 6.98 -19.21 -14.66
C ILE A 193 5.67 -19.76 -14.15
N PHE A 194 5.08 -20.66 -14.90
CA PHE A 194 3.85 -21.36 -14.54
C PHE A 194 4.14 -22.86 -14.43
N LEU A 195 4.17 -23.36 -13.21
CA LEU A 195 4.38 -24.78 -12.95
C LEU A 195 3.02 -25.48 -12.89
N ARG A 196 2.87 -26.55 -13.67
CA ARG A 196 1.64 -27.34 -13.69
C ARG A 196 1.96 -28.82 -13.88
N THR A 197 1.06 -29.66 -13.44
CA THR A 197 1.03 -31.08 -13.79
C THR A 197 0.32 -31.29 -15.12
N THR A 198 0.30 -32.52 -15.61
CA THR A 198 -0.46 -32.86 -16.82
C THR A 198 -1.97 -32.82 -16.63
N THR A 199 -2.42 -32.81 -15.38
CA THR A 199 -3.84 -32.87 -14.98
C THR A 199 -4.33 -31.62 -14.26
N SER A 200 -3.44 -30.66 -14.00
CA SER A 200 -3.79 -29.38 -13.37
C SER A 200 -3.96 -28.26 -14.37
#